data_f3914b483956751a21f99dcd6364337f
#
_entry.id   f3914b483956751a21f99dcd6364337f
#
_cell.length_a   1.000
_cell.length_b   1.000
_cell.length_c   1.000
_cell.angle_alpha   90.00
_cell.angle_beta   90.00
_cell.angle_gamma   90.00
#
_symmetry.space_group_name_H-M   'P 1'
#
loop_
_entity.id
_entity.type
_entity.pdbx_description
1 polymer ?
#
loop_
_entity_poly.entity_id
_entity_poly.type
_entity_poly.pdbx_seq_one_letter_code
_entity_poly.pdbx_strand_id
1 'polypeptide(L)'
;LGEASKPKYNDFWSQNIDIKQLVGEEGMFRGEKYRFVVLRKTVLYPQKSGKLVIEPLSLDIDVQLPTNRRDMFGRVQVVNDNKRVSAGAKTIAVKPLPEAGKPADFSGAVGKFDFKVIPSKTNLKNGESLDLLVSVTGNGNMKLFNLPKPIVPNSLEMYDPVHNEKVNTSLSGMSGKISDSYTIIP
;
A
#
# COMPACT_ATOMS: atom_id res chain seq x y z
N LEU A 1 -5.90 -19.88 17.19
CA LEU A 1 -6.44 -18.88 16.28
C LEU A 1 -5.97 -19.21 14.86
N GLY A 2 -6.90 -19.52 13.95
CA GLY A 2 -6.67 -19.80 12.54
C GLY A 2 -7.33 -18.77 11.63
N GLU A 3 -6.72 -18.45 10.47
CA GLU A 3 -7.38 -17.69 9.41
C GLU A 3 -8.24 -18.62 8.56
N ALA A 4 -9.56 -18.50 8.63
CA ALA A 4 -10.49 -19.27 7.79
C ALA A 4 -10.59 -18.68 6.38
N SER A 5 -10.52 -17.34 6.25
CA SER A 5 -10.43 -16.67 4.96
C SER A 5 -9.66 -15.35 5.09
N LYS A 6 -8.89 -15.01 4.04
CA LYS A 6 -8.22 -13.72 3.91
C LYS A 6 -9.09 -12.77 3.10
N PRO A 7 -9.17 -11.47 3.48
CA PRO A 7 -9.86 -10.51 2.65
C PRO A 7 -9.14 -10.36 1.31
N LYS A 8 -9.90 -10.31 0.23
CA LYS A 8 -9.39 -9.98 -1.10
C LYS A 8 -9.58 -8.49 -1.37
N TYR A 9 -8.60 -7.90 -2.05
CA TYR A 9 -8.57 -6.49 -2.38
C TYR A 9 -8.49 -6.30 -3.89
N ASN A 10 -9.45 -6.91 -4.63
CA ASN A 10 -9.39 -7.06 -6.09
C ASN A 10 -9.25 -5.74 -6.85
N ASP A 11 -9.81 -4.65 -6.29
CA ASP A 11 -9.82 -3.32 -6.91
C ASP A 11 -8.82 -2.35 -6.27
N PHE A 12 -7.89 -2.90 -5.48
CA PHE A 12 -6.89 -2.12 -4.76
C PHE A 12 -5.50 -2.71 -4.99
N TRP A 13 -4.52 -1.84 -5.10
CA TRP A 13 -3.17 -2.21 -4.76
C TRP A 13 -3.06 -2.27 -3.23
N SER A 14 -2.43 -3.30 -2.70
CA SER A 14 -2.36 -3.52 -1.26
C SER A 14 -0.95 -3.84 -0.78
N GLN A 15 -0.59 -3.32 0.38
CA GLN A 15 0.65 -3.67 1.08
C GLN A 15 0.36 -3.86 2.56
N ASN A 16 0.73 -5.03 3.09
CA ASN A 16 0.69 -5.27 4.53
C ASN A 16 1.81 -4.50 5.22
N ILE A 17 1.49 -3.97 6.39
CA ILE A 17 2.46 -3.34 7.30
C ILE A 17 2.78 -4.36 8.39
N ASP A 18 4.06 -4.65 8.54
CA ASP A 18 4.53 -5.62 9.53
C ASP A 18 4.20 -5.17 10.96
N ILE A 19 3.61 -6.07 11.72
CA ILE A 19 3.34 -5.91 13.14
C ILE A 19 4.42 -6.69 13.89
N LYS A 20 5.42 -5.98 14.39
CA LYS A 20 6.57 -6.60 15.07
C LYS A 20 6.18 -7.39 16.33
N GLN A 21 5.14 -6.94 17.01
CA GLN A 21 4.66 -7.56 18.25
C GLN A 21 3.14 -7.35 18.37
N LEU A 22 2.42 -8.40 18.75
CA LEU A 22 1.01 -8.30 19.11
C LEU A 22 0.89 -7.75 20.52
N VAL A 23 0.36 -6.54 20.64
CA VAL A 23 0.16 -5.85 21.92
C VAL A 23 -1.34 -5.81 22.20
N GLY A 24 -1.72 -6.22 23.42
CA GLY A 24 -3.09 -6.08 23.90
C GLY A 24 -3.36 -4.63 24.27
N GLU A 25 -4.36 -4.03 23.67
CA GLU A 25 -4.82 -2.66 23.90
C GLU A 25 -6.20 -2.68 24.57
N GLU A 26 -6.56 -1.62 25.28
CA GLU A 26 -7.90 -1.42 25.82
C GLU A 26 -8.69 -0.45 24.94
N GLY A 27 -9.96 -0.75 24.72
CA GLY A 27 -10.84 0.09 23.92
C GLY A 27 -12.30 -0.09 24.26
N MET A 28 -13.13 0.79 23.71
CA MET A 28 -14.58 0.76 23.87
C MET A 28 -15.24 0.18 22.62
N PHE A 29 -16.14 -0.79 22.80
CA PHE A 29 -16.98 -1.31 21.74
C PHE A 29 -18.43 -1.38 22.22
N ARG A 30 -19.33 -0.68 21.56
CA ARG A 30 -20.76 -0.59 21.91
C ARG A 30 -21.02 -0.16 23.36
N GLY A 31 -20.16 0.76 23.90
CA GLY A 31 -20.29 1.26 25.26
C GLY A 31 -19.62 0.41 26.35
N GLU A 32 -19.05 -0.74 26.01
CA GLU A 32 -18.36 -1.62 26.92
C GLU A 32 -16.85 -1.63 26.72
N LYS A 33 -16.08 -1.84 27.78
CA LYS A 33 -14.62 -1.96 27.71
C LYS A 33 -14.21 -3.35 27.26
N TYR A 34 -13.32 -3.39 26.27
CA TYR A 34 -12.73 -4.63 25.75
C TYR A 34 -11.21 -4.52 25.69
N ARG A 35 -10.57 -5.66 25.79
CA ARG A 35 -9.17 -5.80 25.36
C ARG A 35 -9.17 -6.32 23.93
N PHE A 36 -8.38 -5.70 23.06
CA PHE A 36 -8.24 -6.11 21.67
C PHE A 36 -6.78 -6.16 21.23
N VAL A 37 -6.54 -6.85 20.16
CA VAL A 37 -5.22 -6.96 19.53
C VAL A 37 -5.38 -6.67 18.04
N VAL A 38 -4.49 -5.89 17.48
CA VAL A 38 -4.44 -5.63 16.03
C VAL A 38 -3.68 -6.77 15.37
N LEU A 39 -4.39 -7.62 14.61
CA LEU A 39 -3.82 -8.78 13.93
C LEU A 39 -3.22 -8.46 12.56
N ARG A 40 -3.73 -7.41 11.88
CA ARG A 40 -3.30 -7.04 10.53
C ARG A 40 -3.46 -5.53 10.32
N LYS A 41 -2.48 -4.95 9.63
CA LYS A 41 -2.55 -3.59 9.09
C LYS A 41 -2.21 -3.65 7.62
N THR A 42 -3.09 -3.11 6.77
CA THR A 42 -2.90 -3.11 5.31
C THR A 42 -3.19 -1.73 4.77
N VAL A 43 -2.29 -1.22 3.96
CA VAL A 43 -2.50 0.02 3.19
C VAL A 43 -3.09 -0.36 1.85
N LEU A 44 -4.16 0.32 1.46
CA LEU A 44 -4.90 0.09 0.21
C LEU A 44 -4.88 1.34 -0.64
N TYR A 45 -4.53 1.20 -1.92
CA TYR A 45 -4.67 2.24 -2.93
C TYR A 45 -5.69 1.81 -3.97
N PRO A 46 -6.82 2.52 -4.13
CA PRO A 46 -7.84 2.15 -5.11
C PRO A 46 -7.30 2.29 -6.54
N GLN A 47 -7.60 1.30 -7.39
CA GLN A 47 -7.18 1.27 -8.78
C GLN A 47 -8.25 1.81 -9.74
N LYS A 48 -9.46 2.01 -9.25
CA LYS A 48 -10.59 2.58 -10.01
C LYS A 48 -11.50 3.38 -9.10
N SER A 49 -12.35 4.21 -9.69
CA SER A 49 -13.42 4.93 -8.98
C SER A 49 -14.68 4.07 -8.83
N GLY A 50 -15.60 4.52 -7.99
CA GLY A 50 -16.88 3.86 -7.74
C GLY A 50 -16.95 3.20 -6.37
N LYS A 51 -17.89 2.27 -6.21
CA LYS A 51 -18.06 1.50 -4.97
C LYS A 51 -17.16 0.27 -5.01
N LEU A 52 -16.10 0.28 -4.22
CA LEU A 52 -15.15 -0.82 -4.11
C LEU A 52 -15.40 -1.59 -2.82
N VAL A 53 -15.37 -2.92 -2.90
CA VAL A 53 -15.67 -3.79 -1.76
C VAL A 53 -14.39 -4.39 -1.20
N ILE A 54 -14.21 -4.28 0.11
CA ILE A 54 -13.23 -5.04 0.88
C ILE A 54 -13.97 -6.28 1.40
N GLU A 55 -13.51 -7.47 0.99
CA GLU A 55 -14.13 -8.72 1.37
C GLU A 55 -13.96 -9.02 2.88
N PRO A 56 -14.84 -9.83 3.47
CA PRO A 56 -14.76 -10.20 4.88
C PRO A 56 -13.47 -10.93 5.24
N LEU A 57 -12.95 -10.66 6.44
CA LEU A 57 -11.98 -11.50 7.11
C LEU A 57 -12.74 -12.47 8.02
N SER A 58 -12.51 -13.76 7.89
CA SER A 58 -13.06 -14.76 8.81
C SER A 58 -11.94 -15.46 9.58
N LEU A 59 -12.16 -15.66 10.86
CA LEU A 59 -11.23 -16.29 11.78
C LEU A 59 -11.90 -17.46 12.48
N ASP A 60 -11.17 -18.57 12.63
CA ASP A 60 -11.53 -19.67 13.53
C ASP A 60 -10.82 -19.44 14.87
N ILE A 61 -11.59 -19.35 15.93
CA ILE A 61 -11.12 -19.01 17.27
C ILE A 61 -11.46 -20.16 18.20
N ASP A 62 -10.44 -20.71 18.84
CA ASP A 62 -10.64 -21.67 19.94
C ASP A 62 -10.91 -20.87 21.22
N VAL A 63 -12.05 -21.12 21.82
CA VAL A 63 -12.50 -20.46 23.05
C VAL A 63 -12.71 -21.49 24.16
N GLN A 64 -12.38 -21.10 25.37
CA GLN A 64 -12.67 -21.87 26.56
C GLN A 64 -13.94 -21.31 27.21
N LEU A 65 -14.99 -22.12 27.17
CA LEU A 65 -16.28 -21.74 27.74
C LEU A 65 -16.45 -22.38 29.13
N PRO A 66 -16.77 -21.60 30.18
CA PRO A 66 -17.06 -22.13 31.49
C PRO A 66 -18.36 -22.95 31.42
N THR A 67 -18.34 -24.09 32.07
CA THR A 67 -19.55 -24.92 32.24
C THR A 67 -20.16 -24.69 33.63
N ASN A 68 -21.41 -25.16 33.82
CA ASN A 68 -22.03 -25.14 35.13
C ASN A 68 -21.51 -26.27 36.06
N ARG A 69 -20.54 -27.08 35.61
CA ARG A 69 -19.94 -28.15 36.38
C ARG A 69 -18.70 -27.67 37.10
N ARG A 70 -18.52 -28.18 38.33
CA ARG A 70 -17.30 -27.94 39.12
C ARG A 70 -16.58 -29.28 39.30
N ASP A 71 -15.27 -29.22 39.42
CA ASP A 71 -14.45 -30.38 39.78
C ASP A 71 -14.52 -30.61 41.27
N MET A 72 -13.86 -31.69 41.76
CA MET A 72 -13.82 -32.04 43.16
C MET A 72 -13.18 -31.01 44.06
N PHE A 73 -12.47 -30.01 43.48
CA PHE A 73 -11.86 -28.88 44.19
C PHE A 73 -12.68 -27.57 44.10
N GLY A 74 -13.91 -27.66 43.53
CA GLY A 74 -14.82 -26.54 43.38
C GLY A 74 -14.48 -25.62 42.18
N ARG A 75 -13.50 -25.93 41.32
CA ARG A 75 -13.13 -25.15 40.14
C ARG A 75 -14.12 -25.36 39.03
N VAL A 76 -14.48 -24.29 38.32
CA VAL A 76 -15.36 -24.36 37.15
C VAL A 76 -14.66 -25.12 36.03
N GLN A 77 -15.31 -26.19 35.55
CA GLN A 77 -14.84 -26.92 34.39
C GLN A 77 -15.03 -26.07 33.12
N VAL A 78 -14.04 -26.07 32.23
CA VAL A 78 -14.12 -25.42 30.93
C VAL A 78 -14.18 -26.48 29.82
N VAL A 79 -14.88 -26.18 28.75
CA VAL A 79 -14.82 -26.92 27.49
C VAL A 79 -14.21 -26.06 26.41
N ASN A 80 -13.41 -26.70 25.58
CA ASN A 80 -12.90 -26.05 24.36
C ASN A 80 -13.98 -26.13 23.29
N ASP A 81 -14.26 -24.99 22.67
CA ASP A 81 -15.18 -24.85 21.54
C ASP A 81 -14.48 -24.04 20.44
N ASN A 82 -14.81 -24.34 19.18
CA ASN A 82 -14.30 -23.60 18.04
C ASN A 82 -15.40 -22.69 17.50
N LYS A 83 -15.12 -21.39 17.41
CA LYS A 83 -16.06 -20.39 16.91
C LYS A 83 -15.49 -19.72 15.67
N ARG A 84 -16.28 -19.76 14.59
CA ARG A 84 -15.99 -18.94 13.41
C ARG A 84 -16.60 -17.56 13.57
N VAL A 85 -15.77 -16.54 13.51
CA VAL A 85 -16.17 -15.12 13.52
C VAL A 85 -15.78 -14.46 12.22
N SER A 86 -16.60 -13.56 11.71
CA SER A 86 -16.35 -12.86 10.47
C SER A 86 -16.58 -11.36 10.65
N ALA A 87 -15.62 -10.55 10.19
CA ALA A 87 -15.84 -9.13 9.97
C ALA A 87 -16.67 -8.95 8.70
N GLY A 88 -17.72 -8.14 8.75
CA GLY A 88 -18.55 -7.88 7.56
C GLY A 88 -17.77 -7.22 6.43
N ALA A 89 -18.25 -7.38 5.19
CA ALA A 89 -17.71 -6.65 4.04
C ALA A 89 -17.79 -5.14 4.26
N LYS A 90 -16.79 -4.41 3.75
CA LYS A 90 -16.75 -2.94 3.82
C LYS A 90 -16.74 -2.36 2.43
N THR A 91 -17.68 -1.44 2.14
CA THR A 91 -17.69 -0.72 0.86
C THR A 91 -17.05 0.65 1.02
N ILE A 92 -16.13 0.98 0.12
CA ILE A 92 -15.45 2.26 0.03
C ILE A 92 -15.94 2.98 -1.23
N ALA A 93 -16.42 4.21 -1.10
CA ALA A 93 -16.79 5.07 -2.22
C ALA A 93 -15.56 5.87 -2.67
N VAL A 94 -15.03 5.54 -3.83
CA VAL A 94 -13.86 6.21 -4.43
C VAL A 94 -14.33 7.21 -5.48
N LYS A 95 -13.97 8.48 -5.29
CA LYS A 95 -14.31 9.55 -6.24
C LYS A 95 -13.48 9.41 -7.52
N PRO A 96 -14.05 9.72 -8.70
CA PRO A 96 -13.25 9.80 -9.92
C PRO A 96 -12.23 10.93 -9.83
N LEU A 97 -11.14 10.79 -10.57
CA LEU A 97 -10.18 11.89 -10.74
C LEU A 97 -10.84 13.02 -11.57
N PRO A 98 -10.46 14.29 -11.31
CA PRO A 98 -10.93 15.41 -12.14
C PRO A 98 -10.52 15.21 -13.61
N GLU A 99 -11.46 15.39 -14.54
CA GLU A 99 -11.17 15.32 -15.99
C GLU A 99 -10.69 16.68 -16.52
N ALA A 100 -11.10 17.79 -15.88
CA ALA A 100 -10.68 19.12 -16.29
C ALA A 100 -9.18 19.33 -16.03
N GLY A 101 -8.42 19.64 -17.08
CA GLY A 101 -6.97 19.84 -17.02
C GLY A 101 -6.14 18.56 -16.96
N LYS A 102 -6.74 17.40 -17.15
CA LYS A 102 -6.03 16.13 -17.22
C LYS A 102 -5.24 16.03 -18.54
N PRO A 103 -3.90 15.86 -18.50
CA PRO A 103 -3.11 15.69 -19.70
C PRO A 103 -3.48 14.39 -20.45
N ALA A 104 -3.29 14.37 -21.78
CA ALA A 104 -3.54 13.19 -22.60
C ALA A 104 -2.62 12.00 -22.25
N ASP A 105 -1.40 12.32 -21.79
CA ASP A 105 -0.35 11.38 -21.36
C ASP A 105 -0.30 11.17 -19.84
N PHE A 106 -1.41 11.42 -19.15
CA PHE A 106 -1.50 11.27 -17.70
C PHE A 106 -1.12 9.86 -17.25
N SER A 107 -0.01 9.74 -16.54
CA SER A 107 0.59 8.47 -16.09
C SER A 107 -0.12 7.80 -14.89
N GLY A 108 -1.15 8.42 -14.33
CA GLY A 108 -1.83 7.91 -13.12
C GLY A 108 -1.22 8.39 -11.79
N ALA A 109 -0.29 9.34 -11.81
CA ALA A 109 0.34 9.88 -10.61
C ALA A 109 -0.65 10.73 -9.80
N VAL A 110 -0.95 10.32 -8.56
CA VAL A 110 -1.86 11.02 -7.64
C VAL A 110 -1.17 11.24 -6.31
N GLY A 111 -0.93 12.50 -5.97
CA GLY A 111 -0.22 12.86 -4.74
C GLY A 111 0.34 14.27 -4.77
N LYS A 112 1.30 14.51 -3.89
CA LYS A 112 2.10 15.75 -3.87
C LYS A 112 3.52 15.37 -4.23
N PHE A 113 3.99 15.85 -5.39
CA PHE A 113 5.28 15.46 -5.96
C PHE A 113 6.11 16.69 -6.33
N ASP A 114 7.41 16.56 -6.15
CA ASP A 114 8.46 17.42 -6.71
C ASP A 114 9.11 16.64 -7.85
N PHE A 115 8.97 17.15 -9.08
CA PHE A 115 9.49 16.54 -10.30
C PHE A 115 10.73 17.31 -10.76
N LYS A 116 11.81 16.58 -11.06
CA LYS A 116 13.07 17.16 -11.51
C LYS A 116 13.65 16.40 -12.69
N VAL A 117 14.17 17.16 -13.64
CA VAL A 117 14.97 16.66 -14.76
C VAL A 117 16.32 17.40 -14.71
N ILE A 118 17.40 16.66 -14.49
CA ILE A 118 18.72 17.20 -14.26
C ILE A 118 19.73 16.56 -15.21
N PRO A 119 20.25 17.29 -16.21
CA PRO A 119 21.36 16.85 -17.03
C PRO A 119 22.67 16.96 -16.26
N SER A 120 23.60 16.01 -16.46
CA SER A 120 24.94 16.05 -15.86
C SER A 120 25.81 17.18 -16.46
N LYS A 121 25.54 17.58 -17.70
CA LYS A 121 26.20 18.68 -18.42
C LYS A 121 25.22 19.26 -19.44
N THR A 122 25.46 20.52 -19.81
CA THR A 122 24.64 21.26 -20.80
C THR A 122 25.31 21.43 -22.15
N ASN A 123 26.62 21.20 -22.23
CA ASN A 123 27.42 21.27 -23.44
C ASN A 123 28.16 19.95 -23.64
N LEU A 124 28.08 19.38 -24.82
CA LEU A 124 28.69 18.11 -25.21
C LEU A 124 29.61 18.34 -26.39
N LYS A 125 30.77 17.68 -26.36
CA LYS A 125 31.60 17.49 -27.53
C LYS A 125 31.23 16.19 -28.22
N ASN A 126 31.53 16.06 -29.48
CA ASN A 126 31.31 14.82 -30.22
C ASN A 126 32.02 13.65 -29.52
N GLY A 127 31.31 12.55 -29.28
CA GLY A 127 31.78 11.36 -28.56
C GLY A 127 31.72 11.45 -27.04
N GLU A 128 31.21 12.54 -26.45
CA GLU A 128 30.94 12.59 -25.01
C GLU A 128 29.52 12.13 -24.67
N SER A 129 29.35 11.45 -23.54
CA SER A 129 28.05 11.09 -23.01
C SER A 129 27.51 12.13 -22.02
N LEU A 130 26.21 12.18 -21.90
CA LEU A 130 25.43 12.95 -20.94
C LEU A 130 24.56 12.00 -20.12
N ASP A 131 24.55 12.14 -18.80
CA ASP A 131 23.55 11.48 -17.97
C ASP A 131 22.40 12.45 -17.68
N LEU A 132 21.17 11.98 -17.95
CA LEU A 132 19.94 12.71 -17.68
C LEU A 132 19.18 12.03 -16.55
N LEU A 133 19.12 12.69 -15.41
CA LEU A 133 18.36 12.20 -14.25
C LEU A 133 16.94 12.74 -14.30
N VAL A 134 15.95 11.85 -14.43
CA VAL A 134 14.52 12.14 -14.25
C VAL A 134 14.12 11.62 -12.87
N SER A 135 13.56 12.45 -12.02
CA SER A 135 13.22 12.02 -10.65
C SER A 135 11.95 12.67 -10.12
N VAL A 136 11.23 11.91 -9.29
CA VAL A 136 10.06 12.34 -8.52
C VAL A 136 10.33 12.05 -7.06
N THR A 137 10.08 13.05 -6.21
CA THR A 137 10.12 12.90 -4.74
C THR A 137 8.80 13.40 -4.18
N GLY A 138 8.27 12.70 -3.17
CA GLY A 138 7.02 13.15 -2.56
C GLY A 138 6.24 12.07 -1.85
N ASN A 139 4.92 12.30 -1.75
CA ASN A 139 3.97 11.35 -1.19
C ASN A 139 2.76 11.20 -2.10
N GLY A 140 2.24 9.97 -2.20
CA GLY A 140 1.13 9.61 -3.07
C GLY A 140 1.22 8.15 -3.50
N ASN A 141 0.69 7.83 -4.66
CA ASN A 141 0.68 6.47 -5.21
C ASN A 141 1.99 6.08 -5.92
N MET A 142 3.14 6.36 -5.31
CA MET A 142 4.47 6.33 -5.95
C MET A 142 4.84 5.01 -6.64
N LYS A 143 4.30 3.87 -6.20
CA LYS A 143 4.52 2.56 -6.84
C LYS A 143 3.54 2.22 -7.97
N LEU A 144 2.68 3.15 -8.35
CA LEU A 144 1.53 2.90 -9.24
C LEU A 144 1.56 3.72 -10.53
N PHE A 145 2.67 4.41 -10.81
CA PHE A 145 2.91 5.10 -12.06
C PHE A 145 4.37 5.00 -12.46
N ASN A 146 4.64 5.21 -13.74
CA ASN A 146 6.00 5.27 -14.29
C ASN A 146 6.41 6.72 -14.50
N LEU A 147 7.72 6.99 -14.41
CA LEU A 147 8.26 8.29 -14.79
C LEU A 147 8.11 8.52 -16.30
N PRO A 148 7.89 9.77 -16.74
CA PRO A 148 7.83 10.07 -18.16
C PRO A 148 9.19 9.82 -18.83
N LYS A 149 9.15 9.14 -19.99
CA LYS A 149 10.36 8.91 -20.80
C LYS A 149 10.71 10.20 -21.55
N PRO A 150 11.97 10.68 -21.45
CA PRO A 150 12.42 11.82 -22.22
C PRO A 150 12.34 11.58 -23.73
N ILE A 151 12.08 12.64 -24.48
CA ILE A 151 12.14 12.60 -25.95
C ILE A 151 13.40 13.36 -26.33
N VAL A 152 14.27 12.70 -27.08
CA VAL A 152 15.52 13.28 -27.59
C VAL A 152 15.47 13.42 -29.12
N PRO A 153 16.18 14.40 -29.72
CA PRO A 153 16.33 14.50 -31.18
C PRO A 153 16.96 13.24 -31.77
N ASN A 154 16.66 12.95 -33.05
CA ASN A 154 17.19 11.78 -33.76
C ASN A 154 18.74 11.78 -33.93
N SER A 155 19.39 12.92 -33.67
CA SER A 155 20.84 13.05 -33.64
C SER A 155 21.50 12.55 -32.38
N LEU A 156 20.70 12.18 -31.38
CA LEU A 156 21.15 11.66 -30.09
C LEU A 156 20.62 10.24 -29.88
N GLU A 157 21.46 9.38 -29.38
CA GLU A 157 21.09 8.02 -28.96
C GLU A 157 20.87 8.02 -27.45
N MET A 158 19.71 7.49 -27.02
CA MET A 158 19.35 7.38 -25.61
C MET A 158 19.20 5.92 -25.22
N TYR A 159 19.98 5.48 -24.26
CA TYR A 159 19.95 4.13 -23.71
C TYR A 159 18.86 3.99 -22.65
N ASP A 160 18.45 2.73 -22.41
CA ASP A 160 17.49 2.42 -21.36
C ASP A 160 17.98 2.88 -19.98
N PRO A 161 17.10 3.39 -19.12
CA PRO A 161 17.52 4.01 -17.88
C PRO A 161 17.90 2.99 -16.80
N VAL A 162 18.79 3.42 -15.92
CA VAL A 162 18.97 2.78 -14.62
C VAL A 162 17.88 3.29 -13.68
N HIS A 163 16.92 2.41 -13.36
CA HIS A 163 15.83 2.70 -12.44
C HIS A 163 16.25 2.55 -10.97
N ASN A 164 15.87 3.51 -10.13
CA ASN A 164 16.10 3.46 -8.70
C ASN A 164 14.84 3.89 -7.95
N GLU A 165 14.33 3.02 -7.07
CA GLU A 165 13.16 3.24 -6.24
C GLU A 165 13.52 3.16 -4.75
N LYS A 166 13.29 4.25 -4.02
CA LYS A 166 13.39 4.35 -2.56
C LYS A 166 12.07 4.84 -2.00
N VAL A 167 11.07 3.98 -2.00
CA VAL A 167 9.71 4.28 -1.53
C VAL A 167 9.39 3.47 -0.29
N ASN A 168 9.05 4.18 0.78
CA ASN A 168 8.53 3.58 2.01
C ASN A 168 7.01 3.62 2.01
N THR A 169 6.38 2.53 2.47
CA THR A 169 4.94 2.45 2.69
C THR A 169 4.66 2.32 4.18
N SER A 170 3.87 3.25 4.70
CA SER A 170 3.45 3.29 6.10
C SER A 170 1.93 3.48 6.20
N LEU A 171 1.39 3.54 7.42
CA LEU A 171 -0.05 3.82 7.63
C LEU A 171 -0.48 5.22 7.11
N SER A 172 0.48 6.15 6.95
CA SER A 172 0.23 7.47 6.33
C SER A 172 0.29 7.46 4.81
N GLY A 173 0.56 6.30 4.19
CA GLY A 173 0.69 6.11 2.75
C GLY A 173 2.12 5.88 2.28
N MET A 174 2.33 6.01 0.96
CA MET A 174 3.65 5.90 0.34
C MET A 174 4.35 7.24 0.29
N SER A 175 5.65 7.26 0.56
CA SER A 175 6.51 8.42 0.41
C SER A 175 7.93 8.01 0.05
N GLY A 176 8.64 8.86 -0.69
CA GLY A 176 10.01 8.55 -1.07
C GLY A 176 10.46 9.23 -2.35
N LYS A 177 11.37 8.57 -3.06
CA LYS A 177 11.94 9.02 -4.32
C LYS A 177 11.99 7.86 -5.33
N ILE A 178 11.60 8.16 -6.57
CA ILE A 178 11.85 7.33 -7.75
C ILE A 178 12.70 8.12 -8.74
N SER A 179 13.63 7.46 -9.42
CA SER A 179 14.46 8.11 -10.42
C SER A 179 14.90 7.16 -11.51
N ASP A 180 14.98 7.70 -12.73
CA ASP A 180 15.51 7.06 -13.93
C ASP A 180 16.71 7.88 -14.43
N SER A 181 17.85 7.21 -14.56
CA SER A 181 19.07 7.82 -15.09
C SER A 181 19.32 7.31 -16.50
N TYR A 182 19.21 8.18 -17.49
CA TYR A 182 19.40 7.89 -18.91
C TYR A 182 20.80 8.31 -19.32
N THR A 183 21.51 7.45 -20.06
CA THR A 183 22.74 7.85 -20.75
C THR A 183 22.41 8.23 -22.18
N ILE A 184 22.86 9.41 -22.62
CA ILE A 184 22.58 10.00 -23.95
C ILE A 184 23.91 10.29 -24.62
N ILE A 185 24.03 9.92 -25.89
CA ILE A 185 25.24 10.08 -26.72
C ILE A 185 24.86 10.79 -28.03
N PRO A 186 25.66 11.78 -28.48
CA PRO A 186 25.49 12.42 -29.80
C PRO A 186 25.83 11.50 -30.93
#